data_7582e00800cd746caa34f4e8783e6f28
#
_entry.id   7582e00800cd746caa34f4e8783e6f28
#
_cell.length_a   1.000
_cell.length_b   1.000
_cell.length_c   1.000
_cell.angle_alpha   90.00
_cell.angle_beta   90.00
_cell.angle_gamma   90.00
#
_symmetry.space_group_name_H-M   'P 1'
#
loop_
_entity.id
_entity.type
_entity.pdbx_description
1 polymer ?
#
loop_
_entity_poly.entity_id
_entity_poly.type
_entity_poly.pdbx_seq_one_letter_code
_entity_poly.pdbx_strand_id
1 'polypeptide(L)'
;MKGKRRWLLAGLLLTVLAITGCGFLRNAEKIATTPEPVVVGSDAEEASEAEKTEQKAEAEEQKLISEIRISNIPEREETRAKGIYISAYVAGTPALVDNLINEFDRTEANALVIDFKDDFGRVVCETESPLVKQLGSTKVYIEDIAGLMQKLKDHHIYAIARIPAFRDAWLAEAQPDWCVKKADGTVFQDRDNHAWVNPYKEEAWEYLAEIALEAQKLGFDEIQFDYVRFCTEKGMQDAVFSEEDTKGRSRTEAILDFMEYEYEKLSAAGLFVSADVFGAIINSDVNADSVGQIYGEMAKHLDYISPMIYPSHYSDGNYGIDHPDMRPYDTICAALTESRKELYFAGLDGSHVAAVRPWLQDFTASWLKNHIPYGGDQVREQIRAVYDCGYDEWLLWDAACTYDWEGLLTPEAASEEDERIAASRAQLPETTYAPEETGHDALTVTGGEDLAGKSFPAARALSEAMETAEEPGTPPETGTTLPPTV
;
A
#
# COMPACT_ATOMS: atom_id res chain seq x y z
N MET A 1 -36.99 -1.37 28.80
CA MET A 1 -37.56 -1.46 27.46
C MET A 1 -36.44 -1.43 26.42
N LYS A 2 -35.42 -2.33 26.48
CA LYS A 2 -34.27 -2.40 25.54
C LYS A 2 -34.06 -3.80 24.96
N GLY A 3 -35.07 -4.64 24.90
CA GLY A 3 -34.95 -6.04 24.53
C GLY A 3 -35.74 -6.51 23.31
N LYS A 4 -36.40 -5.63 22.57
CA LYS A 4 -37.31 -6.05 21.48
C LYS A 4 -36.86 -5.65 20.04
N ARG A 5 -35.72 -4.96 19.87
CA ARG A 5 -35.25 -4.57 18.52
C ARG A 5 -34.22 -5.53 17.88
N ARG A 6 -33.66 -6.46 18.65
CA ARG A 6 -32.63 -7.42 18.15
C ARG A 6 -33.17 -8.64 17.41
N TRP A 7 -34.48 -8.89 17.44
CA TRP A 7 -35.09 -10.08 16.82
C TRP A 7 -35.77 -9.81 15.47
N LEU A 8 -35.84 -8.57 15.01
CA LEU A 8 -36.46 -8.23 13.72
C LEU A 8 -35.46 -8.25 12.55
N LEU A 9 -34.16 -8.13 12.81
CA LEU A 9 -33.11 -8.22 11.76
C LEU A 9 -32.70 -9.67 11.45
N ALA A 10 -32.85 -10.59 12.41
CA ALA A 10 -32.56 -12.01 12.16
C ALA A 10 -33.68 -12.75 11.38
N GLY A 11 -34.83 -12.12 11.17
CA GLY A 11 -35.97 -12.71 10.46
C GLY A 11 -36.00 -12.42 8.96
N LEU A 12 -35.22 -11.44 8.50
CA LEU A 12 -35.21 -11.06 7.07
C LEU A 12 -34.14 -11.83 6.27
N LEU A 13 -33.09 -12.35 6.94
CA LEU A 13 -31.99 -13.08 6.28
C LEU A 13 -32.34 -14.55 5.96
N LEU A 14 -33.46 -15.10 6.46
CA LEU A 14 -33.85 -16.49 6.29
C LEU A 14 -34.94 -16.71 5.23
N THR A 15 -35.46 -15.68 4.56
CA THR A 15 -36.50 -15.77 3.55
C THR A 15 -36.03 -15.67 2.09
N VAL A 16 -34.76 -15.33 1.83
CA VAL A 16 -34.21 -15.26 0.47
C VAL A 16 -33.57 -16.58 -0.01
N LEU A 17 -33.27 -17.52 0.90
CA LEU A 17 -32.58 -18.79 0.57
C LEU A 17 -33.51 -19.95 0.23
N ALA A 18 -34.83 -19.75 -0.01
CA ALA A 18 -35.79 -20.82 -0.20
C ALA A 18 -36.43 -20.89 -1.62
N ILE A 19 -35.95 -20.14 -2.62
CA ILE A 19 -36.59 -20.09 -3.95
C ILE A 19 -35.77 -20.72 -5.10
N THR A 20 -34.54 -21.17 -4.86
CA THR A 20 -33.73 -21.82 -5.92
C THR A 20 -33.44 -23.29 -5.60
N GLY A 21 -34.44 -24.14 -5.72
CA GLY A 21 -34.19 -25.56 -5.59
C GLY A 21 -35.40 -26.43 -5.74
N CYS A 22 -35.98 -26.52 -6.93
CA CYS A 22 -36.76 -27.73 -7.32
C CYS A 22 -37.11 -27.70 -8.83
N GLY A 23 -36.61 -28.65 -9.57
CA GLY A 23 -37.23 -29.00 -10.81
C GLY A 23 -36.36 -29.36 -12.00
N PHE A 24 -35.71 -30.49 -11.97
CA PHE A 24 -35.43 -31.20 -13.22
C PHE A 24 -35.41 -32.70 -12.96
N LEU A 25 -36.44 -33.38 -13.46
CA LEU A 25 -36.41 -34.72 -14.04
C LEU A 25 -37.83 -35.10 -14.49
N ARG A 26 -38.09 -35.16 -15.81
CA ARG A 26 -38.70 -36.31 -16.50
C ARG A 26 -39.12 -36.03 -17.95
N ASN A 27 -38.64 -36.95 -18.77
CA ASN A 27 -39.19 -37.55 -19.98
C ASN A 27 -39.03 -36.85 -21.34
N ALA A 28 -38.20 -37.50 -22.11
CA ALA A 28 -38.17 -37.45 -23.57
C ALA A 28 -39.34 -38.25 -24.17
N GLU A 29 -40.08 -37.64 -25.08
CA GLU A 29 -40.73 -38.35 -26.18
C GLU A 29 -40.75 -37.47 -27.43
N LYS A 30 -40.39 -38.11 -28.55
CA LYS A 30 -40.24 -37.52 -29.88
C LYS A 30 -41.60 -37.22 -30.50
N ILE A 31 -41.76 -36.01 -31.07
CA ILE A 31 -42.62 -35.79 -32.27
C ILE A 31 -41.95 -34.73 -33.14
N ALA A 32 -41.71 -35.06 -34.40
CA ALA A 32 -41.15 -34.17 -35.40
C ALA A 32 -42.27 -33.31 -36.02
N THR A 33 -42.09 -32.00 -36.01
CA THR A 33 -42.77 -31.05 -36.89
C THR A 33 -41.87 -29.88 -37.24
N THR A 34 -41.98 -29.42 -38.47
CA THR A 34 -41.26 -28.40 -39.22
C THR A 34 -41.07 -27.08 -38.46
N PRO A 35 -39.94 -26.32 -38.64
CA PRO A 35 -39.68 -25.09 -37.90
C PRO A 35 -40.37 -23.89 -38.54
N GLU A 36 -41.15 -23.18 -37.74
CA GLU A 36 -41.49 -21.75 -37.99
C GLU A 36 -40.34 -20.83 -37.51
N PRO A 37 -40.16 -19.64 -38.05
CA PRO A 37 -39.03 -18.76 -37.73
C PRO A 37 -39.19 -18.19 -36.29
N VAL A 38 -38.21 -18.52 -35.44
CA VAL A 38 -38.09 -17.96 -34.08
C VAL A 38 -37.67 -16.50 -34.21
N VAL A 39 -38.49 -15.61 -33.71
CA VAL A 39 -38.12 -14.20 -33.43
C VAL A 39 -37.14 -14.23 -32.26
N VAL A 40 -35.84 -14.08 -32.52
CA VAL A 40 -34.81 -13.89 -31.53
C VAL A 40 -34.75 -12.41 -31.25
N GLY A 41 -35.33 -11.93 -30.15
CA GLY A 41 -35.34 -10.51 -29.84
C GLY A 41 -35.68 -10.13 -28.38
N SER A 42 -36.30 -11.00 -27.60
CA SER A 42 -36.73 -10.62 -26.23
C SER A 42 -35.82 -11.14 -25.11
N ASP A 43 -35.19 -12.28 -25.30
CA ASP A 43 -34.47 -12.93 -24.20
C ASP A 43 -33.09 -12.33 -23.92
N ALA A 44 -32.47 -11.68 -24.90
CA ALA A 44 -31.18 -11.00 -24.72
C ALA A 44 -31.32 -9.61 -24.07
N GLU A 45 -32.44 -8.90 -24.30
CA GLU A 45 -32.71 -7.63 -23.62
C GLU A 45 -33.14 -7.84 -22.17
N GLU A 46 -33.95 -8.87 -21.87
CA GLU A 46 -34.34 -9.21 -20.50
C GLU A 46 -33.14 -9.72 -19.67
N ALA A 47 -32.21 -10.48 -20.25
CA ALA A 47 -30.98 -10.91 -19.58
C ALA A 47 -30.06 -9.72 -19.27
N SER A 48 -29.92 -8.77 -20.20
CA SER A 48 -29.12 -7.54 -20.00
C SER A 48 -29.72 -6.60 -18.94
N GLU A 49 -31.05 -6.52 -18.84
CA GLU A 49 -31.70 -5.72 -17.78
C GLU A 49 -31.61 -6.42 -16.40
N ALA A 50 -31.64 -7.73 -16.34
CA ALA A 50 -31.45 -8.49 -15.12
C ALA A 50 -30.01 -8.34 -14.57
N GLU A 51 -29.00 -8.45 -15.42
CA GLU A 51 -27.59 -8.22 -15.06
C GLU A 51 -27.35 -6.78 -14.56
N LYS A 52 -27.88 -5.78 -15.24
CA LYS A 52 -27.77 -4.39 -14.78
C LYS A 52 -28.46 -4.13 -13.44
N THR A 53 -29.55 -4.85 -13.18
CA THR A 53 -30.30 -4.71 -11.93
C THR A 53 -29.55 -5.38 -10.78
N GLU A 54 -28.90 -6.52 -11.04
CA GLU A 54 -28.06 -7.24 -10.09
C GLU A 54 -26.80 -6.44 -9.74
N GLN A 55 -26.07 -5.92 -10.74
CA GLN A 55 -24.92 -5.05 -10.54
C GLN A 55 -25.26 -3.77 -9.75
N LYS A 56 -26.43 -3.18 -10.01
CA LYS A 56 -26.88 -2.02 -9.24
C LYS A 56 -27.21 -2.36 -7.79
N ALA A 57 -27.80 -3.54 -7.55
CA ALA A 57 -28.10 -3.99 -6.19
C ALA A 57 -26.81 -4.29 -5.40
N GLU A 58 -25.82 -4.92 -6.04
CA GLU A 58 -24.51 -5.15 -5.46
C GLU A 58 -23.77 -3.84 -5.13
N ALA A 59 -23.82 -2.85 -6.03
CA ALA A 59 -23.22 -1.54 -5.78
C ALA A 59 -23.92 -0.78 -4.63
N GLU A 60 -25.25 -0.87 -4.51
CA GLU A 60 -25.99 -0.30 -3.38
C GLU A 60 -25.67 -1.01 -2.06
N GLU A 61 -25.46 -2.32 -2.08
CA GLU A 61 -25.04 -3.11 -0.91
C GLU A 61 -23.61 -2.76 -0.49
N GLN A 62 -22.68 -2.69 -1.43
CA GLN A 62 -21.28 -2.29 -1.16
C GLN A 62 -21.19 -0.87 -0.60
N LYS A 63 -21.94 0.06 -1.16
CA LYS A 63 -22.04 1.41 -0.64
C LYS A 63 -22.57 1.45 0.79
N LEU A 64 -23.62 0.67 1.09
CA LEU A 64 -24.18 0.59 2.45
C LEU A 64 -23.19 -0.02 3.44
N ILE A 65 -22.44 -1.04 3.04
CA ILE A 65 -21.39 -1.65 3.84
C ILE A 65 -20.28 -0.62 4.12
N SER A 66 -19.85 0.11 3.11
CA SER A 66 -18.86 1.18 3.24
C SER A 66 -19.33 2.29 4.19
N GLU A 67 -20.58 2.77 4.04
CA GLU A 67 -21.14 3.77 4.94
C GLU A 67 -21.26 3.28 6.39
N ILE A 68 -21.58 2.00 6.61
CA ILE A 68 -21.62 1.41 7.96
C ILE A 68 -20.21 1.29 8.55
N ARG A 69 -19.22 0.91 7.76
CA ARG A 69 -17.81 0.85 8.19
C ARG A 69 -17.32 2.22 8.64
N ILE A 70 -17.47 3.23 7.79
CA ILE A 70 -17.05 4.61 8.09
C ILE A 70 -17.76 5.15 9.34
N SER A 71 -19.04 4.85 9.53
CA SER A 71 -19.80 5.31 10.71
C SER A 71 -19.34 4.71 12.04
N ASN A 72 -18.56 3.64 12.04
CA ASN A 72 -18.03 2.99 13.24
C ASN A 72 -16.59 3.39 13.57
N ILE A 73 -15.91 4.10 12.66
CA ILE A 73 -14.57 4.63 12.91
C ILE A 73 -14.68 5.84 13.85
N PRO A 74 -13.87 5.93 14.92
CA PRO A 74 -13.78 7.12 15.75
C PRO A 74 -13.42 8.35 14.91
N GLU A 75 -13.91 9.52 15.32
CA GLU A 75 -13.49 10.78 14.70
C GLU A 75 -11.98 10.96 14.90
N ARG A 76 -11.25 11.20 13.79
CA ARG A 76 -9.81 11.40 13.74
C ARG A 76 -9.51 12.73 13.09
N GLU A 77 -8.48 13.42 13.56
CA GLU A 77 -8.03 14.67 12.98
C GLU A 77 -7.09 14.38 11.82
N GLU A 78 -7.52 14.70 10.60
CA GLU A 78 -6.72 14.50 9.40
C GLU A 78 -5.57 15.52 9.34
N THR A 79 -4.37 15.03 9.03
CA THR A 79 -3.20 15.85 8.81
C THR A 79 -2.74 15.70 7.36
N ARG A 80 -2.64 16.83 6.65
CA ARG A 80 -2.00 16.85 5.32
C ARG A 80 -0.51 16.67 5.51
N ALA A 81 -0.02 15.45 5.39
CA ALA A 81 1.35 15.11 5.70
C ALA A 81 2.30 15.51 4.56
N LYS A 82 3.30 16.32 4.93
CA LYS A 82 4.47 16.68 4.14
C LYS A 82 5.67 16.15 4.90
N GLY A 83 6.10 14.92 4.60
CA GLY A 83 6.94 14.15 5.50
C GLY A 83 8.27 13.68 4.95
N ILE A 84 9.07 13.16 5.85
CA ILE A 84 10.32 12.47 5.55
C ILE A 84 10.39 11.14 6.31
N TYR A 85 11.17 10.19 5.79
CA TYR A 85 11.50 8.95 6.49
C TYR A 85 12.70 9.11 7.41
N ILE A 86 12.67 8.44 8.57
CA ILE A 86 13.86 8.23 9.39
C ILE A 86 13.96 6.78 9.89
N SER A 87 15.19 6.25 9.85
CA SER A 87 15.47 4.93 10.40
C SER A 87 15.36 4.89 11.92
N ALA A 88 15.18 3.70 12.47
CA ALA A 88 15.20 3.47 13.93
C ALA A 88 16.48 4.01 14.60
N TYR A 89 17.62 3.95 13.92
CA TYR A 89 18.90 4.49 14.43
C TYR A 89 18.85 6.02 14.57
N VAL A 90 18.32 6.71 13.58
CA VAL A 90 18.18 8.18 13.61
C VAL A 90 17.19 8.57 14.69
N ALA A 91 16.03 7.89 14.76
CA ALA A 91 15.02 8.13 15.78
C ALA A 91 15.53 7.87 17.21
N GLY A 92 16.42 6.88 17.38
CA GLY A 92 17.05 6.55 18.66
C GLY A 92 18.24 7.43 19.04
N THR A 93 18.61 8.40 18.20
CA THR A 93 19.76 9.30 18.44
C THR A 93 19.29 10.72 18.72
N PRO A 94 19.18 11.17 19.98
CA PRO A 94 18.56 12.46 20.35
C PRO A 94 19.13 13.65 19.61
N ALA A 95 20.45 13.70 19.38
CA ALA A 95 21.10 14.82 18.69
C ALA A 95 20.71 14.90 17.20
N LEU A 96 20.45 13.75 16.54
CA LEU A 96 19.96 13.72 15.17
C LEU A 96 18.50 14.16 15.10
N VAL A 97 17.69 13.71 16.05
CA VAL A 97 16.29 14.16 16.18
C VAL A 97 16.21 15.66 16.41
N ASP A 98 17.05 16.22 17.31
CA ASP A 98 17.09 17.67 17.56
C ASP A 98 17.45 18.47 16.29
N ASN A 99 18.37 17.97 15.48
CA ASN A 99 18.70 18.59 14.20
C ASN A 99 17.52 18.56 13.22
N LEU A 100 16.83 17.42 13.12
CA LEU A 100 15.64 17.29 12.26
C LEU A 100 14.52 18.24 12.70
N ILE A 101 14.23 18.33 13.99
CA ILE A 101 13.21 19.25 14.51
C ILE A 101 13.53 20.70 14.14
N ASN A 102 14.81 21.11 14.22
CA ASN A 102 15.20 22.44 13.77
C ASN A 102 14.92 22.69 12.28
N GLU A 103 14.98 21.65 11.43
CA GLU A 103 14.61 21.77 10.01
C GLU A 103 13.09 21.81 9.84
N PHE A 104 12.33 20.99 10.60
CA PHE A 104 10.87 21.04 10.63
C PHE A 104 10.35 22.43 11.04
N ASP A 105 10.93 23.04 12.06
CA ASP A 105 10.54 24.38 12.52
C ASP A 105 10.78 25.49 11.47
N ARG A 106 11.57 25.21 10.43
CA ARG A 106 11.95 26.18 9.39
C ARG A 106 11.36 25.89 8.01
N THR A 107 10.72 24.76 7.84
CA THR A 107 10.21 24.31 6.53
C THR A 107 8.73 23.92 6.60
N GLU A 108 8.18 23.58 5.45
CA GLU A 108 6.81 23.08 5.31
C GLU A 108 6.63 21.61 5.77
N ALA A 109 7.73 20.91 6.10
CA ALA A 109 7.65 19.54 6.58
C ALA A 109 6.93 19.48 7.94
N ASN A 110 6.02 18.52 8.11
CA ASN A 110 5.18 18.38 9.29
C ASN A 110 4.92 16.91 9.69
N ALA A 111 5.57 15.93 9.05
CA ALA A 111 5.36 14.52 9.33
C ALA A 111 6.67 13.72 9.32
N LEU A 112 6.80 12.76 10.23
CA LEU A 112 7.90 11.82 10.29
C LEU A 112 7.39 10.39 10.14
N VAL A 113 7.91 9.69 9.14
CA VAL A 113 7.76 8.23 9.01
C VAL A 113 8.95 7.58 9.72
N ILE A 114 8.67 6.84 10.78
CA ILE A 114 9.66 6.26 11.68
C ILE A 114 9.57 4.74 11.62
N ASP A 115 10.68 4.05 11.41
CA ASP A 115 10.71 2.60 11.56
C ASP A 115 10.28 2.22 12.98
N PHE A 116 9.09 1.67 13.13
CA PHE A 116 8.63 1.04 14.36
C PHE A 116 8.97 -0.46 14.41
N LYS A 117 9.06 -1.06 13.23
CA LYS A 117 9.66 -2.38 12.99
C LYS A 117 10.73 -2.22 11.92
N ASP A 118 11.95 -2.69 12.17
CA ASP A 118 13.05 -2.56 11.22
C ASP A 118 12.93 -3.57 10.05
N ASP A 119 13.72 -3.36 8.99
CA ASP A 119 13.71 -4.24 7.80
C ASP A 119 14.19 -5.67 8.07
N PHE A 120 14.72 -5.96 9.27
CA PHE A 120 15.06 -7.30 9.73
C PHE A 120 13.93 -7.97 10.52
N GLY A 121 12.81 -7.28 10.74
CA GLY A 121 11.65 -7.80 11.45
C GLY A 121 11.61 -7.52 12.94
N ARG A 122 12.41 -6.54 13.44
CA ARG A 122 12.51 -6.28 14.87
C ARG A 122 11.83 -4.98 15.26
N VAL A 123 11.02 -5.05 16.32
CA VAL A 123 10.41 -3.89 16.95
C VAL A 123 11.50 -3.09 17.67
N VAL A 124 11.54 -1.78 17.45
CA VAL A 124 12.70 -0.91 17.71
C VAL A 124 12.75 -0.33 19.13
N CYS A 125 11.72 -0.57 19.92
CA CYS A 125 11.63 -0.16 21.34
C CYS A 125 10.95 -1.25 22.16
N GLU A 126 10.99 -1.13 23.48
CA GLU A 126 10.24 -2.01 24.39
C GLU A 126 8.73 -1.78 24.23
N THR A 127 7.97 -2.88 24.21
CA THR A 127 6.50 -2.89 24.11
C THR A 127 5.89 -3.81 25.17
N GLU A 128 4.57 -3.68 25.36
CA GLU A 128 3.83 -4.58 26.24
C GLU A 128 3.23 -5.79 25.52
N SER A 129 3.37 -5.88 24.17
CA SER A 129 2.85 -7.00 23.39
C SER A 129 3.35 -8.35 23.90
N PRO A 130 2.46 -9.28 24.30
CA PRO A 130 2.83 -10.62 24.68
C PRO A 130 3.49 -11.41 23.53
N LEU A 131 3.02 -11.20 22.30
CA LEU A 131 3.49 -11.93 21.14
C LEU A 131 4.89 -11.46 20.70
N VAL A 132 5.15 -10.14 20.72
CA VAL A 132 6.48 -9.57 20.50
C VAL A 132 7.49 -10.13 21.52
N LYS A 133 7.12 -10.18 22.82
CA LYS A 133 7.93 -10.74 23.89
C LYS A 133 8.17 -12.24 23.71
N GLN A 134 7.13 -13.00 23.34
CA GLN A 134 7.22 -14.44 23.12
C GLN A 134 8.16 -14.77 21.93
N LEU A 135 8.10 -13.99 20.87
CA LEU A 135 8.92 -14.19 19.67
C LEU A 135 10.33 -13.58 19.81
N GLY A 136 10.57 -12.82 20.87
CA GLY A 136 11.84 -12.14 21.10
C GLY A 136 12.20 -11.14 20.00
N SER A 137 11.19 -10.57 19.34
CA SER A 137 11.37 -9.71 18.17
C SER A 137 11.66 -8.25 18.52
N THR A 138 12.22 -7.96 19.68
CA THR A 138 12.63 -6.61 20.07
C THR A 138 14.13 -6.40 19.90
N LYS A 139 14.51 -5.28 19.28
CA LYS A 139 15.86 -4.73 19.33
C LYS A 139 15.76 -3.24 19.62
N VAL A 140 16.09 -2.86 20.85
CA VAL A 140 15.98 -1.48 21.29
C VAL A 140 17.00 -0.60 20.56
N TYR A 141 16.50 0.27 19.72
CA TYR A 141 17.21 1.41 19.12
C TYR A 141 16.74 2.72 19.79
N ILE A 142 15.45 2.81 20.13
CA ILE A 142 14.84 3.97 20.76
C ILE A 142 14.60 3.65 22.24
N GLU A 143 15.52 4.11 23.10
CA GLU A 143 15.44 3.84 24.56
C GLU A 143 14.32 4.64 25.23
N ASP A 144 14.09 5.89 24.79
CA ASP A 144 13.05 6.79 25.32
C ASP A 144 12.05 7.15 24.23
N ILE A 145 11.23 6.18 23.82
CA ILE A 145 10.18 6.39 22.83
C ILE A 145 9.14 7.42 23.32
N ALA A 146 8.82 7.43 24.61
CA ALA A 146 7.84 8.36 25.16
C ALA A 146 8.35 9.81 25.09
N GLY A 147 9.64 10.04 25.39
CA GLY A 147 10.27 11.34 25.24
C GLY A 147 10.35 11.79 23.77
N LEU A 148 10.63 10.87 22.84
CA LEU A 148 10.58 11.14 21.40
C LEU A 148 9.16 11.59 20.98
N MET A 149 8.14 10.81 21.28
CA MET A 149 6.75 11.11 20.89
C MET A 149 6.25 12.42 21.50
N GLN A 150 6.61 12.71 22.76
CA GLN A 150 6.27 13.99 23.38
C GLN A 150 6.95 15.16 22.66
N LYS A 151 8.22 15.00 22.26
CA LYS A 151 8.96 16.02 21.53
C LYS A 151 8.35 16.28 20.15
N LEU A 152 7.97 15.25 19.39
CA LEU A 152 7.28 15.40 18.11
C LEU A 152 5.96 16.15 18.28
N LYS A 153 5.19 15.80 19.30
CA LYS A 153 3.92 16.46 19.63
C LYS A 153 4.10 17.93 19.99
N ASP A 154 5.13 18.26 20.77
CA ASP A 154 5.43 19.65 21.17
C ASP A 154 5.79 20.55 19.96
N HIS A 155 6.31 19.96 18.88
CA HIS A 155 6.61 20.60 17.62
C HIS A 155 5.56 20.37 16.51
N HIS A 156 4.38 19.82 16.87
CA HIS A 156 3.28 19.56 15.94
C HIS A 156 3.66 18.67 14.74
N ILE A 157 4.56 17.71 14.97
CA ILE A 157 5.01 16.77 13.94
C ILE A 157 4.14 15.51 14.01
N TYR A 158 3.47 15.21 12.90
CA TYR A 158 2.63 14.02 12.73
C TYR A 158 3.51 12.77 12.67
N ALA A 159 3.21 11.77 13.47
CA ALA A 159 4.05 10.60 13.63
C ALA A 159 3.44 9.36 12.95
N ILE A 160 4.14 8.83 11.95
CA ILE A 160 3.75 7.65 11.19
C ILE A 160 4.67 6.49 11.57
N ALA A 161 4.12 5.38 12.06
CA ALA A 161 4.87 4.17 12.37
C ALA A 161 4.99 3.28 11.13
N ARG A 162 6.19 3.17 10.55
CA ARG A 162 6.45 2.24 9.45
C ARG A 162 6.65 0.82 9.99
N ILE A 163 5.92 -0.14 9.41
CA ILE A 163 5.95 -1.55 9.78
C ILE A 163 6.11 -2.39 8.51
N PRO A 164 7.33 -2.89 8.18
CA PRO A 164 7.52 -3.91 7.16
C PRO A 164 6.66 -5.15 7.46
N ALA A 165 5.75 -5.50 6.54
CA ALA A 165 4.79 -6.57 6.76
C ALA A 165 5.41 -7.95 6.50
N PHE A 166 5.65 -8.31 5.23
CA PHE A 166 6.00 -9.68 4.86
C PHE A 166 7.50 -9.93 4.60
N ARG A 167 8.33 -8.91 4.63
CA ARG A 167 9.80 -9.06 4.66
C ARG A 167 10.26 -9.06 6.11
N ASP A 168 10.54 -10.25 6.67
CA ASP A 168 10.84 -10.41 8.08
C ASP A 168 11.78 -11.60 8.32
N ALA A 169 13.08 -11.32 8.38
CA ALA A 169 14.10 -12.32 8.59
C ALA A 169 14.08 -12.88 10.03
N TRP A 170 13.69 -12.04 11.01
CA TRP A 170 13.63 -12.46 12.41
C TRP A 170 12.52 -13.47 12.67
N LEU A 171 11.34 -13.23 12.11
CA LEU A 171 10.20 -14.12 12.26
C LEU A 171 10.49 -15.51 11.67
N ALA A 172 11.33 -15.58 10.64
CA ALA A 172 11.74 -16.84 10.04
C ALA A 172 12.53 -17.74 10.99
N GLU A 173 13.29 -17.15 11.89
CA GLU A 173 14.00 -17.90 12.93
C GLU A 173 13.07 -18.31 14.07
N ALA A 174 12.17 -17.41 14.46
CA ALA A 174 11.24 -17.64 15.57
C ALA A 174 10.03 -18.51 15.19
N GLN A 175 9.52 -18.36 13.96
CA GLN A 175 8.33 -19.05 13.42
C GLN A 175 8.52 -19.47 11.96
N PRO A 176 9.42 -20.41 11.65
CA PRO A 176 9.69 -20.84 10.27
C PRO A 176 8.46 -21.41 9.55
N ASP A 177 7.42 -21.81 10.30
CA ASP A 177 6.16 -22.31 9.72
C ASP A 177 5.25 -21.20 9.17
N TRP A 178 5.51 -19.96 9.54
CA TRP A 178 4.81 -18.80 9.00
C TRP A 178 5.47 -18.23 7.74
N CYS A 179 6.64 -18.73 7.37
CA CYS A 179 7.43 -18.20 6.27
C CYS A 179 7.20 -18.94 4.96
N VAL A 180 7.49 -18.25 3.87
CA VAL A 180 7.49 -18.85 2.53
C VAL A 180 8.49 -20.00 2.49
N LYS A 181 8.04 -21.17 2.00
CA LYS A 181 8.86 -22.37 1.90
C LYS A 181 9.06 -22.80 0.45
N LYS A 182 10.20 -23.43 0.19
CA LYS A 182 10.49 -24.11 -1.06
C LYS A 182 9.93 -25.55 -1.05
N ALA A 183 9.89 -26.20 -2.20
CA ALA A 183 9.39 -27.57 -2.33
C ALA A 183 10.14 -28.61 -1.47
N ASP A 184 11.40 -28.34 -1.08
CA ASP A 184 12.17 -29.19 -0.17
C ASP A 184 11.89 -28.93 1.31
N GLY A 185 10.98 -28.00 1.62
CA GLY A 185 10.59 -27.63 2.98
C GLY A 185 11.50 -26.58 3.64
N THR A 186 12.56 -26.13 2.97
CA THR A 186 13.42 -25.06 3.49
C THR A 186 12.73 -23.71 3.35
N VAL A 187 13.03 -22.77 4.26
CA VAL A 187 12.55 -21.39 4.18
C VAL A 187 13.16 -20.71 2.94
N PHE A 188 12.32 -20.00 2.19
CA PHE A 188 12.78 -19.16 1.10
C PHE A 188 13.54 -17.96 1.66
N GLN A 189 14.64 -17.60 1.01
CA GLN A 189 15.42 -16.40 1.29
C GLN A 189 15.67 -15.66 -0.02
N ASP A 190 15.57 -14.33 0.03
CA ASP A 190 15.94 -13.46 -1.07
C ASP A 190 17.46 -13.38 -1.25
N ARG A 191 17.93 -12.57 -2.22
CA ARG A 191 19.36 -12.41 -2.51
C ARG A 191 20.18 -11.85 -1.34
N ASP A 192 19.54 -11.10 -0.45
CA ASP A 192 20.16 -10.48 0.74
C ASP A 192 20.05 -11.39 1.96
N ASN A 193 19.61 -12.63 1.77
CA ASN A 193 19.37 -13.65 2.79
C ASN A 193 18.26 -13.27 3.78
N HIS A 194 17.34 -12.41 3.40
CA HIS A 194 16.15 -12.15 4.19
C HIS A 194 15.08 -13.19 3.86
N ALA A 195 14.48 -13.74 4.89
CA ALA A 195 13.32 -14.58 4.74
C ALA A 195 12.06 -13.73 4.59
N TRP A 196 11.04 -14.34 4.00
CA TRP A 196 9.74 -13.71 3.77
C TRP A 196 8.64 -14.48 4.48
N VAL A 197 7.78 -13.75 5.16
CA VAL A 197 6.55 -14.27 5.75
C VAL A 197 5.60 -14.63 4.61
N ASN A 198 4.87 -15.71 4.77
CA ASN A 198 3.84 -16.14 3.84
C ASN A 198 2.60 -15.27 4.02
N PRO A 199 2.22 -14.43 3.03
CA PRO A 199 1.07 -13.53 3.16
C PRO A 199 -0.27 -14.23 3.40
N TYR A 200 -0.38 -15.51 3.14
CA TYR A 200 -1.57 -16.31 3.44
C TYR A 200 -1.72 -16.70 4.92
N LYS A 201 -0.70 -16.43 5.78
CA LYS A 201 -0.71 -16.78 7.20
C LYS A 201 -1.41 -15.73 8.04
N GLU A 202 -2.64 -16.00 8.45
CA GLU A 202 -3.46 -15.11 9.26
C GLU A 202 -2.86 -14.88 10.67
N GLU A 203 -2.07 -15.84 11.18
CA GLU A 203 -1.34 -15.69 12.44
C GLU A 203 -0.28 -14.57 12.37
N ALA A 204 0.31 -14.37 11.17
CA ALA A 204 1.24 -13.26 10.94
C ALA A 204 0.51 -11.91 10.87
N TRP A 205 -0.73 -11.87 10.37
CA TRP A 205 -1.56 -10.68 10.38
C TRP A 205 -1.86 -10.24 11.82
N GLU A 206 -2.25 -11.18 12.69
CA GLU A 206 -2.47 -10.89 14.11
C GLU A 206 -1.23 -10.32 14.80
N TYR A 207 -0.05 -10.86 14.47
CA TYR A 207 1.22 -10.37 14.97
C TYR A 207 1.50 -8.93 14.52
N LEU A 208 1.24 -8.60 13.26
CA LEU A 208 1.43 -7.25 12.72
C LEU A 208 0.44 -6.26 13.33
N ALA A 209 -0.83 -6.65 13.47
CA ALA A 209 -1.83 -5.85 14.15
C ALA A 209 -1.49 -5.59 15.62
N GLU A 210 -0.93 -6.58 16.33
CA GLU A 210 -0.51 -6.39 17.73
C GLU A 210 0.65 -5.39 17.83
N ILE A 211 1.62 -5.43 16.91
CA ILE A 211 2.69 -4.42 16.81
C ILE A 211 2.10 -3.04 16.53
N ALA A 212 1.18 -2.93 15.59
CA ALA A 212 0.53 -1.68 15.22
C ALA A 212 -0.24 -1.05 16.40
N LEU A 213 -0.94 -1.87 17.18
CA LEU A 213 -1.64 -1.41 18.39
C LEU A 213 -0.67 -0.99 19.51
N GLU A 214 0.55 -1.53 19.57
CA GLU A 214 1.57 -1.02 20.49
C GLU A 214 2.06 0.36 20.06
N ALA A 215 2.25 0.61 18.74
CA ALA A 215 2.60 1.93 18.24
C ALA A 215 1.51 2.97 18.62
N GLN A 216 0.23 2.62 18.49
CA GLN A 216 -0.88 3.46 18.93
C GLN A 216 -0.78 3.86 20.41
N LYS A 217 -0.52 2.90 21.29
CA LYS A 217 -0.37 3.15 22.74
C LYS A 217 0.80 4.09 23.05
N LEU A 218 1.82 4.09 22.21
CA LEU A 218 2.99 4.95 22.33
C LEU A 218 2.77 6.36 21.76
N GLY A 219 1.66 6.59 21.05
CA GLY A 219 1.24 7.89 20.58
C GLY A 219 1.49 8.16 19.10
N PHE A 220 1.71 7.13 18.29
CA PHE A 220 1.68 7.28 16.83
C PHE A 220 0.26 7.53 16.32
N ASP A 221 0.15 8.36 15.30
CA ASP A 221 -1.12 8.78 14.72
C ASP A 221 -1.56 7.86 13.58
N GLU A 222 -0.60 7.24 12.89
CA GLU A 222 -0.81 6.43 11.70
C GLU A 222 0.12 5.22 11.68
N ILE A 223 -0.37 4.13 11.09
CA ILE A 223 0.42 2.95 10.75
C ILE A 223 0.60 2.90 9.24
N GLN A 224 1.86 2.84 8.80
CA GLN A 224 2.21 2.65 7.40
C GLN A 224 2.84 1.27 7.22
N PHE A 225 2.12 0.38 6.54
CA PHE A 225 2.63 -0.94 6.19
C PHE A 225 3.48 -0.86 4.92
N ASP A 226 4.72 -1.31 5.02
CA ASP A 226 5.60 -1.51 3.87
C ASP A 226 5.76 -3.02 3.58
N TYR A 227 6.31 -3.39 2.42
CA TYR A 227 6.45 -4.77 1.99
C TYR A 227 5.15 -5.58 2.06
N VAL A 228 4.00 -4.94 1.80
CA VAL A 228 2.67 -5.57 1.72
C VAL A 228 2.53 -6.26 0.37
N ARG A 229 3.34 -7.27 0.13
CA ARG A 229 3.44 -7.93 -1.16
C ARG A 229 4.10 -9.30 -1.09
N PHE A 230 3.95 -10.07 -2.14
CA PHE A 230 4.79 -11.23 -2.38
C PHE A 230 6.19 -10.80 -2.85
N CYS A 231 7.20 -11.60 -2.51
CA CYS A 231 8.55 -11.42 -3.03
C CYS A 231 8.57 -11.68 -4.55
N THR A 232 9.31 -10.85 -5.30
CA THR A 232 9.47 -11.00 -6.76
C THR A 232 10.85 -11.51 -7.15
N GLU A 233 11.72 -11.75 -6.18
CA GLU A 233 13.10 -12.12 -6.44
C GLU A 233 13.25 -13.54 -6.98
N LYS A 234 14.39 -13.78 -7.62
CA LYS A 234 14.75 -15.07 -8.18
C LYS A 234 14.71 -16.17 -7.11
N GLY A 235 14.05 -17.26 -7.42
CA GLY A 235 13.81 -18.37 -6.51
C GLY A 235 12.40 -18.40 -5.95
N MET A 236 11.64 -17.31 -6.03
CA MET A 236 10.25 -17.28 -5.60
C MET A 236 9.33 -18.16 -6.47
N GLN A 237 9.74 -18.46 -7.72
CA GLN A 237 9.07 -19.43 -8.56
C GLN A 237 9.12 -20.86 -8.01
N ASP A 238 10.05 -21.14 -7.09
CA ASP A 238 10.20 -22.44 -6.41
C ASP A 238 9.43 -22.49 -5.07
N ALA A 239 8.79 -21.39 -4.69
CA ALA A 239 7.98 -21.31 -3.48
C ALA A 239 6.71 -22.16 -3.61
N VAL A 240 6.34 -22.81 -2.52
CA VAL A 240 5.15 -23.65 -2.42
C VAL A 240 4.23 -23.09 -1.33
N PHE A 241 2.98 -22.90 -1.69
CA PHE A 241 1.92 -22.52 -0.78
C PHE A 241 0.95 -23.68 -0.63
N SER A 242 0.63 -24.08 0.59
CA SER A 242 -0.29 -25.19 0.84
C SER A 242 -1.74 -24.77 0.56
N GLU A 243 -2.61 -25.73 0.21
CA GLU A 243 -4.05 -25.49 0.09
C GLU A 243 -4.67 -25.02 1.42
N GLU A 244 -4.11 -25.47 2.55
CA GLU A 244 -4.53 -25.04 3.89
C GLU A 244 -4.26 -23.54 4.10
N ASP A 245 -3.10 -23.04 3.65
CA ASP A 245 -2.75 -21.63 3.76
C ASP A 245 -3.52 -20.78 2.77
N THR A 246 -3.51 -21.18 1.50
CA THR A 246 -4.16 -20.38 0.44
C THR A 246 -5.67 -20.36 0.58
N LYS A 247 -6.28 -21.45 1.05
CA LYS A 247 -7.75 -21.60 1.10
C LYS A 247 -8.41 -21.30 -0.28
N GLY A 248 -7.66 -21.51 -1.35
CA GLY A 248 -8.09 -21.21 -2.72
C GLY A 248 -7.92 -19.76 -3.17
N ARG A 249 -7.39 -18.88 -2.33
CA ARG A 249 -7.17 -17.46 -2.64
C ARG A 249 -5.99 -17.28 -3.61
N SER A 250 -6.11 -16.33 -4.51
CA SER A 250 -5.00 -15.79 -5.30
C SER A 250 -4.06 -14.95 -4.43
N ARG A 251 -2.93 -14.49 -4.99
CA ARG A 251 -2.03 -13.57 -4.29
C ARG A 251 -2.69 -12.22 -4.02
N THR A 252 -3.44 -11.72 -4.96
CA THR A 252 -4.16 -10.45 -4.83
C THR A 252 -5.24 -10.52 -3.76
N GLU A 253 -6.05 -11.58 -3.73
CA GLU A 253 -7.04 -11.78 -2.69
C GLU A 253 -6.39 -11.87 -1.30
N ALA A 254 -5.25 -12.55 -1.15
CA ALA A 254 -4.55 -12.62 0.14
C ALA A 254 -4.05 -11.26 0.63
N ILE A 255 -3.54 -10.40 -0.26
CA ILE A 255 -3.10 -9.06 0.11
C ILE A 255 -4.29 -8.16 0.43
N LEU A 256 -5.39 -8.26 -0.32
CA LEU A 256 -6.61 -7.50 -0.04
C LEU A 256 -7.25 -7.92 1.30
N ASP A 257 -7.36 -9.22 1.57
CA ASP A 257 -7.86 -9.73 2.84
C ASP A 257 -7.02 -9.25 4.03
N PHE A 258 -5.67 -9.23 3.87
CA PHE A 258 -4.77 -8.68 4.86
C PHE A 258 -5.04 -7.18 5.11
N MET A 259 -5.16 -6.39 4.03
CA MET A 259 -5.43 -4.95 4.17
C MET A 259 -6.80 -4.68 4.80
N GLU A 260 -7.83 -5.42 4.40
CA GLU A 260 -9.15 -5.34 5.03
C GLU A 260 -9.09 -5.65 6.53
N TYR A 261 -8.41 -6.74 6.91
CA TYR A 261 -8.24 -7.14 8.30
C TYR A 261 -7.54 -6.05 9.14
N GLU A 262 -6.43 -5.51 8.65
CA GLU A 262 -5.69 -4.47 9.36
C GLU A 262 -6.48 -3.16 9.43
N TYR A 263 -7.09 -2.76 8.33
CA TYR A 263 -7.89 -1.54 8.27
C TYR A 263 -9.06 -1.58 9.27
N GLU A 264 -9.84 -2.66 9.30
CA GLU A 264 -10.95 -2.82 10.23
C GLU A 264 -10.49 -2.75 11.70
N LYS A 265 -9.39 -3.41 12.01
CA LYS A 265 -8.87 -3.52 13.37
C LYS A 265 -8.25 -2.22 13.87
N LEU A 266 -7.44 -1.57 13.04
CA LEU A 266 -6.68 -0.39 13.43
C LEU A 266 -7.51 0.89 13.36
N SER A 267 -8.38 1.04 12.36
CA SER A 267 -9.27 2.18 12.27
C SER A 267 -10.28 2.21 13.43
N ALA A 268 -10.77 1.03 13.88
CA ALA A 268 -11.60 0.93 15.07
C ALA A 268 -10.86 1.34 16.36
N ALA A 269 -9.53 1.25 16.39
CA ALA A 269 -8.68 1.74 17.46
C ALA A 269 -8.36 3.25 17.35
N GLY A 270 -8.81 3.92 16.29
CA GLY A 270 -8.61 5.35 16.04
C GLY A 270 -7.33 5.71 15.29
N LEU A 271 -6.61 4.71 14.73
CA LEU A 271 -5.44 4.93 13.89
C LEU A 271 -5.83 5.21 12.44
N PHE A 272 -5.03 6.02 11.76
CA PHE A 272 -4.99 6.02 10.31
C PHE A 272 -4.16 4.84 9.81
N VAL A 273 -4.54 4.28 8.66
CA VAL A 273 -3.86 3.13 8.04
C VAL A 273 -3.42 3.50 6.64
N SER A 274 -2.14 3.32 6.38
CA SER A 274 -1.55 3.53 5.07
C SER A 274 -0.70 2.34 4.63
N ALA A 275 -0.43 2.25 3.32
CA ALA A 275 0.46 1.23 2.78
C ALA A 275 1.34 1.78 1.66
N ASP A 276 2.61 1.34 1.68
CA ASP A 276 3.56 1.57 0.62
C ASP A 276 3.34 0.57 -0.50
N VAL A 277 3.22 1.07 -1.71
CA VAL A 277 3.02 0.24 -2.90
C VAL A 277 4.00 0.62 -4.00
N PHE A 278 4.34 -0.33 -4.85
CA PHE A 278 5.19 0.00 -5.99
C PHE A 278 4.49 0.98 -6.94
N GLY A 279 5.19 2.07 -7.31
CA GLY A 279 4.66 3.00 -8.32
C GLY A 279 4.35 2.33 -9.66
N ALA A 280 5.04 1.24 -10.00
CA ALA A 280 4.83 0.50 -11.24
C ALA A 280 3.51 -0.28 -11.31
N ILE A 281 2.82 -0.51 -10.19
CA ILE A 281 1.52 -1.21 -10.22
C ILE A 281 0.35 -0.30 -10.62
N ILE A 282 0.57 1.00 -10.61
CA ILE A 282 -0.50 1.97 -10.90
C ILE A 282 -1.13 1.70 -12.28
N ASN A 283 -0.32 1.32 -13.27
CA ASN A 283 -0.76 1.11 -14.64
C ASN A 283 -0.29 -0.24 -15.24
N SER A 284 -0.04 -1.26 -14.41
CA SER A 284 0.48 -2.54 -14.88
C SER A 284 -0.10 -3.73 -14.12
N ASP A 285 -1.07 -4.41 -14.71
CA ASP A 285 -1.68 -5.64 -14.16
C ASP A 285 -0.65 -6.75 -13.95
N VAL A 286 0.30 -6.90 -14.88
CA VAL A 286 1.35 -7.93 -14.78
C VAL A 286 2.21 -7.72 -13.53
N ASN A 287 2.54 -6.47 -13.23
CA ASN A 287 3.28 -6.13 -12.02
C ASN A 287 2.39 -6.33 -10.78
N ALA A 288 1.13 -5.89 -10.85
CA ALA A 288 0.16 -6.07 -9.79
C ALA A 288 0.00 -7.54 -9.40
N ASP A 289 -0.24 -8.44 -10.35
CA ASP A 289 -0.37 -9.88 -10.11
C ASP A 289 0.89 -10.51 -9.51
N SER A 290 2.07 -10.09 -9.95
CA SER A 290 3.33 -10.65 -9.49
C SER A 290 3.58 -10.38 -8.00
N VAL A 291 3.22 -9.19 -7.54
CA VAL A 291 3.36 -8.75 -6.14
C VAL A 291 2.11 -8.99 -5.30
N GLY A 292 0.96 -9.24 -5.92
CA GLY A 292 -0.34 -9.38 -5.27
C GLY A 292 -0.99 -8.04 -4.92
N GLN A 293 -0.56 -6.92 -5.52
CA GLN A 293 -1.09 -5.60 -5.25
C GLN A 293 -1.98 -5.13 -6.41
N ILE A 294 -3.22 -4.77 -6.15
CA ILE A 294 -4.12 -4.08 -7.09
C ILE A 294 -4.37 -2.68 -6.54
N TYR A 295 -3.84 -1.66 -7.22
CA TYR A 295 -3.78 -0.29 -6.73
C TYR A 295 -5.14 0.25 -6.28
N GLY A 296 -6.14 0.19 -7.15
CA GLY A 296 -7.48 0.69 -6.87
C GLY A 296 -8.23 -0.10 -5.79
N GLU A 297 -8.05 -1.43 -5.76
CA GLU A 297 -8.70 -2.27 -4.75
C GLU A 297 -8.06 -2.10 -3.36
N MET A 298 -6.72 -2.03 -3.28
CA MET A 298 -6.04 -1.73 -2.01
C MET A 298 -6.48 -0.37 -1.43
N ALA A 299 -6.70 0.64 -2.28
CA ALA A 299 -7.15 1.94 -1.84
C ALA A 299 -8.53 1.94 -1.16
N LYS A 300 -9.34 0.91 -1.34
CA LYS A 300 -10.64 0.76 -0.65
C LYS A 300 -10.49 0.36 0.82
N HIS A 301 -9.32 -0.15 1.20
CA HIS A 301 -9.00 -0.66 2.54
C HIS A 301 -7.88 0.13 3.23
N LEU A 302 -7.74 1.41 2.89
CA LEU A 302 -6.72 2.32 3.42
C LEU A 302 -7.29 3.72 3.61
N ASP A 303 -6.71 4.49 4.55
CA ASP A 303 -6.91 5.94 4.62
C ASP A 303 -5.99 6.64 3.62
N TYR A 304 -4.73 6.18 3.50
CA TYR A 304 -3.74 6.72 2.56
C TYR A 304 -3.05 5.59 1.79
N ILE A 305 -2.87 5.79 0.49
CA ILE A 305 -2.04 4.91 -0.34
C ILE A 305 -0.79 5.67 -0.78
N SER A 306 0.38 5.08 -0.54
CA SER A 306 1.68 5.72 -0.74
C SER A 306 2.48 5.03 -1.86
N PRO A 307 2.22 5.38 -3.12
CA PRO A 307 2.99 4.82 -4.22
C PRO A 307 4.43 5.35 -4.20
N MET A 308 5.40 4.43 -4.28
CA MET A 308 6.82 4.72 -4.37
C MET A 308 7.16 5.18 -5.80
N ILE A 309 7.03 6.47 -6.06
CA ILE A 309 7.28 7.05 -7.38
C ILE A 309 8.69 7.65 -7.39
N TYR A 310 9.69 6.76 -7.45
CA TYR A 310 11.09 7.18 -7.58
C TYR A 310 11.46 7.20 -9.05
N PRO A 311 11.78 8.36 -9.66
CA PRO A 311 12.11 8.44 -11.08
C PRO A 311 13.19 7.46 -11.51
N SER A 312 14.17 7.18 -10.64
CA SER A 312 15.25 6.21 -10.89
C SER A 312 14.78 4.74 -11.01
N HIS A 313 13.58 4.42 -10.54
CA HIS A 313 13.02 3.07 -10.54
C HIS A 313 12.14 2.78 -11.77
N TYR A 314 11.99 3.76 -12.65
CA TYR A 314 11.28 3.59 -13.92
C TYR A 314 12.27 3.36 -15.05
N SER A 315 12.01 2.35 -15.87
CA SER A 315 12.84 2.05 -17.04
C SER A 315 12.73 3.15 -18.10
N ASP A 316 13.78 3.32 -18.91
CA ASP A 316 13.77 4.19 -20.07
C ASP A 316 12.56 3.88 -20.96
N GLY A 317 11.81 4.90 -21.35
CA GLY A 317 10.60 4.80 -22.15
C GLY A 317 9.30 4.63 -21.37
N ASN A 318 9.32 4.43 -20.05
CA ASN A 318 8.12 4.43 -19.23
C ASN A 318 7.40 5.79 -19.35
N TYR A 319 6.08 5.76 -19.47
CA TYR A 319 5.24 6.95 -19.72
C TYR A 319 5.67 7.75 -20.98
N GLY A 320 6.43 7.15 -21.91
CA GLY A 320 6.99 7.86 -23.06
C GLY A 320 8.18 8.77 -22.73
N ILE A 321 8.75 8.65 -21.52
CA ILE A 321 9.90 9.44 -21.06
C ILE A 321 11.18 8.65 -21.32
N ASP A 322 12.11 9.20 -22.11
CA ASP A 322 13.33 8.49 -22.51
C ASP A 322 14.22 8.10 -21.32
N HIS A 323 14.35 8.99 -20.34
CA HIS A 323 15.17 8.80 -19.13
C HIS A 323 14.44 9.39 -17.93
N PRO A 324 13.59 8.61 -17.24
CA PRO A 324 12.75 9.10 -16.14
C PRO A 324 13.52 9.80 -15.01
N ASP A 325 14.68 9.28 -14.60
CA ASP A 325 15.49 9.90 -13.53
C ASP A 325 15.98 11.31 -13.89
N MET A 326 16.14 11.60 -15.19
CA MET A 326 16.52 12.94 -15.67
C MET A 326 15.32 13.91 -15.83
N ARG A 327 14.11 13.42 -15.58
CA ARG A 327 12.85 14.15 -15.79
C ARG A 327 11.91 13.96 -14.58
N PRO A 328 12.34 14.38 -13.35
CA PRO A 328 11.59 14.09 -12.12
C PRO A 328 10.16 14.62 -12.15
N TYR A 329 9.96 15.89 -12.56
CA TYR A 329 8.62 16.46 -12.66
C TYR A 329 7.69 15.66 -13.57
N ASP A 330 8.15 15.34 -14.79
CA ASP A 330 7.33 14.65 -15.79
C ASP A 330 6.99 13.23 -15.33
N THR A 331 7.93 12.53 -14.69
CA THR A 331 7.74 11.17 -14.20
C THR A 331 6.72 11.13 -13.08
N ILE A 332 6.83 12.02 -12.09
CA ILE A 332 5.86 12.14 -11.00
C ILE A 332 4.47 12.50 -11.55
N CYS A 333 4.40 13.49 -12.44
CA CYS A 333 3.13 13.93 -12.99
C CYS A 333 2.44 12.83 -13.82
N ALA A 334 3.20 12.08 -14.62
CA ALA A 334 2.65 10.96 -15.39
C ALA A 334 2.10 9.86 -14.49
N ALA A 335 2.86 9.42 -13.49
CA ALA A 335 2.42 8.39 -12.56
C ALA A 335 1.18 8.82 -11.75
N LEU A 336 1.15 10.06 -11.25
CA LEU A 336 0.01 10.58 -10.49
C LEU A 336 -1.23 10.84 -11.34
N THR A 337 -1.06 11.11 -12.64
CA THR A 337 -2.19 11.21 -13.58
C THR A 337 -2.86 9.85 -13.76
N GLU A 338 -2.08 8.78 -13.94
CA GLU A 338 -2.63 7.41 -13.99
C GLU A 338 -3.23 7.00 -12.63
N SER A 339 -2.57 7.31 -11.51
CA SER A 339 -3.11 7.07 -10.17
C SER A 339 -4.51 7.67 -9.98
N ARG A 340 -4.71 8.92 -10.40
CA ARG A 340 -6.02 9.58 -10.33
C ARG A 340 -7.08 8.83 -11.13
N LYS A 341 -6.71 8.38 -12.31
CA LYS A 341 -7.60 7.64 -13.19
C LYS A 341 -8.01 6.29 -12.58
N GLU A 342 -7.05 5.53 -12.07
CA GLU A 342 -7.31 4.26 -11.39
C GLU A 342 -8.24 4.43 -10.17
N LEU A 343 -7.97 5.42 -9.33
CA LEU A 343 -8.80 5.69 -8.15
C LEU A 343 -10.20 6.22 -8.51
N TYR A 344 -10.33 6.97 -9.60
CA TYR A 344 -11.63 7.38 -10.11
C TYR A 344 -12.49 6.15 -10.46
N PHE A 345 -11.92 5.17 -11.17
CA PHE A 345 -12.64 3.94 -11.52
C PHE A 345 -12.92 3.08 -10.30
N ALA A 346 -11.98 2.97 -9.36
CA ALA A 346 -12.17 2.24 -8.11
C ALA A 346 -13.32 2.80 -7.26
N GLY A 347 -13.55 4.12 -7.29
CA GLY A 347 -14.60 4.80 -6.53
C GLY A 347 -15.97 4.88 -7.22
N LEU A 348 -16.13 4.37 -8.44
CA LEU A 348 -17.40 4.48 -9.19
C LEU A 348 -18.57 3.74 -8.54
N ASP A 349 -18.30 2.70 -7.77
CA ASP A 349 -19.30 1.97 -6.98
C ASP A 349 -19.73 2.71 -5.71
N GLY A 350 -19.11 3.85 -5.42
CA GLY A 350 -19.33 4.65 -4.22
C GLY A 350 -18.58 4.15 -2.99
N SER A 351 -17.63 3.23 -3.16
CA SER A 351 -16.73 2.81 -2.10
C SER A 351 -15.84 3.96 -1.63
N HIS A 352 -15.39 3.88 -0.38
CA HIS A 352 -14.28 4.69 0.10
C HIS A 352 -13.03 4.44 -0.74
N VAL A 353 -12.26 5.48 -1.01
CA VAL A 353 -10.99 5.40 -1.72
C VAL A 353 -9.97 6.26 -0.98
N ALA A 354 -8.82 5.69 -0.69
CA ALA A 354 -7.72 6.33 0.03
C ALA A 354 -7.24 7.63 -0.61
N ALA A 355 -6.80 8.57 0.21
CA ALA A 355 -6.01 9.70 -0.25
C ALA A 355 -4.61 9.23 -0.71
N VAL A 356 -4.05 9.92 -1.71
CA VAL A 356 -2.72 9.56 -2.25
C VAL A 356 -1.65 10.41 -1.63
N ARG A 357 -0.64 9.74 -1.07
CA ARG A 357 0.54 10.36 -0.48
C ARG A 357 1.80 9.70 -1.06
N PRO A 358 2.28 10.17 -2.23
CA PRO A 358 3.40 9.52 -2.92
C PRO A 358 4.71 9.67 -2.15
N TRP A 359 5.54 8.63 -2.22
CA TRP A 359 6.96 8.72 -1.92
C TRP A 359 7.72 9.34 -3.08
N LEU A 360 8.55 10.33 -2.80
CA LEU A 360 9.39 11.05 -3.74
C LEU A 360 10.86 10.79 -3.45
N GLN A 361 11.69 10.84 -4.48
CA GLN A 361 13.12 10.57 -4.42
C GLN A 361 13.90 11.76 -3.90
N ASP A 362 14.67 11.58 -2.81
CA ASP A 362 15.63 12.56 -2.30
C ASP A 362 17.04 11.93 -2.21
N PHE A 363 17.45 11.28 -3.28
CA PHE A 363 18.78 10.67 -3.41
C PHE A 363 19.24 10.65 -4.86
N THR A 364 20.56 10.67 -5.11
CA THR A 364 21.14 10.55 -6.45
C THR A 364 21.34 9.09 -6.83
N ALA A 365 20.69 8.63 -7.90
CA ALA A 365 20.78 7.26 -8.41
C ALA A 365 22.06 7.03 -9.23
N SER A 366 23.23 7.13 -8.61
CA SER A 366 24.56 7.06 -9.27
C SER A 366 24.87 5.72 -9.95
N TRP A 367 24.08 4.66 -9.70
CA TRP A 367 24.17 3.35 -10.38
C TRP A 367 23.57 3.35 -11.78
N LEU A 368 22.71 4.33 -12.11
CA LEU A 368 22.13 4.46 -13.42
C LEU A 368 23.12 5.15 -14.37
N LYS A 369 23.13 4.71 -15.63
CA LYS A 369 23.94 5.36 -16.66
C LYS A 369 23.43 6.76 -17.00
N ASN A 370 22.11 6.90 -17.11
CA ASN A 370 21.42 8.15 -17.41
C ASN A 370 20.74 8.63 -16.13
N HIS A 371 21.46 9.42 -15.34
CA HIS A 371 20.96 10.02 -14.10
C HIS A 371 21.42 11.48 -13.99
N ILE A 372 20.80 12.23 -13.12
CA ILE A 372 21.22 13.58 -12.73
C ILE A 372 21.50 13.61 -11.22
N PRO A 373 22.35 14.51 -10.73
CA PRO A 373 22.41 14.78 -9.29
C PRO A 373 21.03 15.28 -8.81
N TYR A 374 20.55 14.68 -7.73
CA TYR A 374 19.39 15.19 -7.02
C TYR A 374 19.84 16.12 -5.93
N GLY A 375 19.11 17.21 -5.76
CA GLY A 375 19.28 18.26 -4.77
C GLY A 375 17.96 19.00 -4.62
N GLY A 376 17.96 20.13 -3.90
CA GLY A 376 16.75 20.89 -3.61
C GLY A 376 15.89 21.23 -4.83
N ASP A 377 16.50 21.53 -5.97
CA ASP A 377 15.75 21.80 -7.21
C ASP A 377 14.93 20.59 -7.68
N GLN A 378 15.51 19.38 -7.66
CA GLN A 378 14.83 18.14 -8.09
C GLN A 378 13.77 17.72 -7.09
N VAL A 379 14.00 17.88 -5.80
CA VAL A 379 12.99 17.69 -4.75
C VAL A 379 11.82 18.64 -4.98
N ARG A 380 12.08 19.95 -5.20
CA ARG A 380 11.02 20.94 -5.45
C ARG A 380 10.24 20.66 -6.73
N GLU A 381 10.90 20.20 -7.81
CA GLU A 381 10.22 19.80 -9.05
C GLU A 381 9.24 18.65 -8.82
N GLN A 382 9.60 17.63 -8.03
CA GLN A 382 8.72 16.51 -7.70
C GLN A 382 7.53 16.99 -6.86
N ILE A 383 7.75 17.80 -5.82
CA ILE A 383 6.67 18.36 -4.98
C ILE A 383 5.70 19.19 -5.83
N ARG A 384 6.22 20.02 -6.75
CA ARG A 384 5.36 20.80 -7.67
C ARG A 384 4.51 19.87 -8.55
N ALA A 385 5.08 18.78 -9.06
CA ALA A 385 4.34 17.81 -9.85
C ALA A 385 3.17 17.18 -9.04
N VAL A 386 3.40 16.89 -7.75
CA VAL A 386 2.33 16.43 -6.84
C VAL A 386 1.19 17.46 -6.80
N TYR A 387 1.50 18.73 -6.57
CA TYR A 387 0.50 19.80 -6.48
C TYR A 387 -0.21 20.06 -7.81
N ASP A 388 0.53 20.12 -8.91
CA ASP A 388 -0.01 20.34 -10.26
C ASP A 388 -0.90 19.17 -10.72
N CYS A 389 -0.64 17.94 -10.23
CA CYS A 389 -1.48 16.78 -10.40
C CYS A 389 -2.66 16.71 -9.41
N GLY A 390 -2.84 17.71 -8.54
CA GLY A 390 -4.02 17.88 -7.67
C GLY A 390 -3.95 17.11 -6.37
N TYR A 391 -2.78 16.69 -5.94
CA TYR A 391 -2.52 16.11 -4.62
C TYR A 391 -1.86 17.13 -3.70
N ASP A 392 -1.96 16.94 -2.38
CA ASP A 392 -1.52 17.92 -1.38
C ASP A 392 -0.45 17.38 -0.43
N GLU A 393 -0.23 16.06 -0.46
CA GLU A 393 0.59 15.32 0.48
C GLU A 393 1.74 14.61 -0.24
N TRP A 394 2.85 14.45 0.44
CA TRP A 394 4.03 13.77 -0.08
C TRP A 394 4.96 13.31 1.05
N LEU A 395 5.77 12.31 0.75
CA LEU A 395 6.83 11.81 1.61
C LEU A 395 8.15 11.78 0.83
N LEU A 396 9.25 12.22 1.46
CA LEU A 396 10.59 12.12 0.88
C LEU A 396 11.31 10.89 1.41
N TRP A 397 11.96 10.20 0.51
CA TRP A 397 12.77 9.02 0.82
C TRP A 397 14.25 9.28 0.50
N ASP A 398 15.08 9.09 1.52
CA ASP A 398 16.51 8.82 1.41
C ASP A 398 16.92 7.78 2.48
N ALA A 399 17.51 6.67 2.06
CA ALA A 399 17.92 5.59 2.96
C ALA A 399 18.99 6.02 3.98
N ALA A 400 19.79 7.05 3.64
CA ALA A 400 20.77 7.64 4.55
C ALA A 400 20.14 8.65 5.53
N CYS A 401 18.85 8.95 5.41
CA CYS A 401 18.14 9.98 6.16
C CYS A 401 18.80 11.37 6.05
N THR A 402 19.33 11.71 4.87
CA THR A 402 19.98 12.98 4.56
C THR A 402 19.17 13.70 3.49
N TYR A 403 18.54 14.81 3.86
CA TYR A 403 17.54 15.47 3.02
C TYR A 403 18.02 16.82 2.51
N ASP A 404 17.59 17.16 1.29
CA ASP A 404 17.87 18.44 0.62
C ASP A 404 16.83 19.50 1.03
N TRP A 405 16.94 20.00 2.26
CA TRP A 405 16.02 20.96 2.87
C TRP A 405 15.82 22.24 2.06
N GLU A 406 16.78 22.60 1.19
CA GLU A 406 16.65 23.73 0.28
C GLU A 406 15.53 23.55 -0.77
N GLY A 407 15.06 22.31 -0.98
CA GLY A 407 13.91 22.01 -1.81
C GLY A 407 12.58 22.30 -1.14
N LEU A 408 12.54 22.50 0.17
CA LEU A 408 11.33 22.77 0.95
C LEU A 408 11.14 24.28 1.15
N LEU A 409 9.88 24.69 1.21
CA LEU A 409 9.51 26.08 1.46
C LEU A 409 9.54 26.40 2.96
N THR A 410 9.72 27.70 3.29
CA THR A 410 9.41 28.15 4.65
C THR A 410 7.92 28.03 4.93
N PRO A 411 7.48 27.95 6.21
CA PRO A 411 6.06 27.85 6.54
C PRO A 411 5.21 28.96 5.92
N GLU A 412 5.73 30.18 5.85
CA GLU A 412 5.01 31.31 5.25
C GLU A 412 4.86 31.15 3.72
N ALA A 413 5.96 30.77 3.03
CA ALA A 413 5.92 30.56 1.59
C ALA A 413 5.05 29.36 1.21
N ALA A 414 5.02 28.32 2.04
CA ALA A 414 4.13 27.15 1.84
C ALA A 414 2.66 27.54 1.98
N SER A 415 2.32 28.37 2.97
CA SER A 415 0.94 28.86 3.14
C SER A 415 0.49 29.69 1.93
N GLU A 416 1.34 30.55 1.38
CA GLU A 416 1.05 31.32 0.17
C GLU A 416 0.87 30.39 -1.06
N GLU A 417 1.68 29.34 -1.16
CA GLU A 417 1.55 28.34 -2.23
C GLU A 417 0.26 27.54 -2.12
N ASP A 418 -0.08 27.07 -0.91
CA ASP A 418 -1.31 26.33 -0.63
C ASP A 418 -2.56 27.16 -0.99
N GLU A 419 -2.60 28.46 -0.65
CA GLU A 419 -3.66 29.39 -1.06
C GLU A 419 -3.77 29.52 -2.58
N ARG A 420 -2.63 29.65 -3.27
CA ARG A 420 -2.55 29.74 -4.73
C ARG A 420 -3.06 28.48 -5.40
N ILE A 421 -2.68 27.30 -4.88
CA ILE A 421 -3.11 26.01 -5.39
C ILE A 421 -4.62 25.84 -5.20
N ALA A 422 -5.14 26.13 -4.01
CA ALA A 422 -6.57 26.08 -3.72
C ALA A 422 -7.40 26.98 -4.64
N ALA A 423 -6.93 28.22 -4.87
CA ALA A 423 -7.57 29.15 -5.78
C ALA A 423 -7.56 28.68 -7.25
N SER A 424 -6.48 28.04 -7.68
CA SER A 424 -6.38 27.46 -9.02
C SER A 424 -7.34 26.28 -9.19
N ARG A 425 -7.38 25.37 -8.22
CA ARG A 425 -8.24 24.16 -8.26
C ARG A 425 -9.73 24.50 -8.24
N ALA A 426 -10.14 25.53 -7.51
CA ALA A 426 -11.53 25.99 -7.47
C ALA A 426 -12.06 26.43 -8.85
N GLN A 427 -11.18 26.66 -9.83
CA GLN A 427 -11.52 27.08 -11.18
C GLN A 427 -11.50 25.91 -12.19
N LEU A 428 -11.01 24.73 -11.79
CA LEU A 428 -10.94 23.55 -12.66
C LEU A 428 -12.30 22.85 -12.69
N PRO A 429 -12.75 22.36 -13.88
CA PRO A 429 -13.91 21.49 -13.94
C PRO A 429 -13.62 20.16 -13.23
N GLU A 430 -14.66 19.53 -12.72
CA GLU A 430 -14.57 18.18 -12.21
C GLU A 430 -14.05 17.23 -13.31
N THR A 431 -13.00 16.48 -13.01
CA THR A 431 -12.40 15.55 -13.98
C THR A 431 -13.22 14.27 -14.00
N THR A 432 -13.71 13.90 -15.17
CA THR A 432 -14.39 12.61 -15.41
C THR A 432 -13.65 11.87 -16.52
N TYR A 433 -13.56 10.55 -16.40
CA TYR A 433 -12.95 9.69 -17.39
C TYR A 433 -14.00 8.86 -18.10
N ALA A 434 -13.83 8.62 -19.41
CA ALA A 434 -14.69 7.71 -20.16
C ALA A 434 -14.31 6.25 -19.87
N PRO A 435 -15.27 5.30 -19.87
CA PRO A 435 -14.98 3.89 -19.60
C PRO A 435 -13.93 3.26 -20.52
N GLU A 436 -13.84 3.71 -21.78
CA GLU A 436 -12.83 3.27 -22.72
C GLU A 436 -11.41 3.83 -22.46
N GLU A 437 -11.25 4.74 -21.49
CA GLU A 437 -9.95 5.26 -21.07
C GLU A 437 -9.29 4.38 -20.00
N THR A 438 -9.97 3.32 -19.53
CA THR A 438 -9.31 2.28 -18.74
C THR A 438 -8.29 1.61 -19.63
N GLY A 439 -7.01 1.73 -19.31
CA GLY A 439 -5.93 0.95 -19.94
C GLY A 439 -6.02 -0.55 -19.60
N HIS A 440 -6.98 -0.92 -18.78
CA HIS A 440 -7.29 -2.26 -18.33
C HIS A 440 -8.54 -2.73 -19.05
N ASP A 441 -8.44 -3.82 -19.81
CA ASP A 441 -9.61 -4.60 -20.17
C ASP A 441 -10.32 -4.96 -18.85
N ALA A 442 -11.57 -4.54 -18.71
CA ALA A 442 -12.35 -4.79 -17.51
C ALA A 442 -12.08 -6.21 -17.03
N LEU A 443 -11.48 -6.34 -15.85
CA LEU A 443 -11.16 -7.63 -15.25
C LEU A 443 -12.46 -8.41 -15.04
N THR A 444 -12.90 -9.12 -16.07
CA THR A 444 -13.77 -10.26 -15.87
C THR A 444 -12.93 -11.30 -15.14
N VAL A 445 -13.19 -11.45 -13.85
CA VAL A 445 -12.74 -12.57 -13.04
C VAL A 445 -13.39 -13.84 -13.61
N THR A 446 -12.83 -14.36 -14.68
CA THR A 446 -13.14 -15.68 -15.20
C THR A 446 -11.91 -16.54 -15.01
N GLY A 447 -12.13 -17.56 -14.20
CA GLY A 447 -11.29 -18.67 -13.81
C GLY A 447 -10.05 -18.98 -14.64
N GLY A 448 -9.02 -19.29 -13.90
CA GLY A 448 -7.66 -19.56 -14.34
C GLY A 448 -7.53 -20.34 -15.64
N GLU A 449 -6.81 -19.75 -16.56
CA GLU A 449 -6.03 -20.46 -17.57
C GLU A 449 -4.59 -20.00 -17.52
N ASP A 450 -3.73 -20.98 -17.46
CA ASP A 450 -2.28 -21.00 -17.37
C ASP A 450 -1.60 -19.91 -18.25
N LEU A 451 -1.08 -18.85 -17.65
CA LEU A 451 -0.20 -17.87 -18.29
C LEU A 451 1.31 -18.18 -18.07
N ALA A 452 1.63 -19.40 -17.69
CA ALA A 452 3.01 -19.88 -17.56
C ALA A 452 3.69 -20.05 -18.94
N GLY A 453 3.98 -18.98 -19.62
CA GLY A 453 4.69 -19.11 -20.92
C GLY A 453 4.96 -17.84 -21.70
N LYS A 454 4.50 -16.69 -21.28
CA LYS A 454 4.78 -15.43 -21.98
C LYS A 454 5.72 -14.55 -21.15
N SER A 455 7.01 -14.55 -21.50
CA SER A 455 7.97 -13.58 -20.98
C SER A 455 7.64 -12.19 -21.59
N PHE A 456 7.13 -11.30 -20.76
CA PHE A 456 6.89 -9.91 -21.15
C PHE A 456 8.13 -9.05 -20.86
N PRO A 457 8.55 -8.17 -21.77
CA PRO A 457 9.77 -7.35 -21.60
C PRO A 457 9.72 -6.42 -20.38
N ALA A 458 8.53 -5.95 -19.97
CA ALA A 458 8.38 -5.03 -18.86
C ALA A 458 8.58 -5.69 -17.48
N ALA A 459 8.07 -6.92 -17.28
CA ALA A 459 8.30 -7.66 -16.03
C ALA A 459 9.78 -8.02 -15.86
N ARG A 460 10.48 -8.29 -16.96
CA ARG A 460 11.93 -8.50 -16.97
C ARG A 460 12.69 -7.22 -16.65
N ALA A 461 12.25 -6.07 -17.17
CA ALA A 461 12.86 -4.77 -16.90
C ALA A 461 12.67 -4.34 -15.42
N LEU A 462 11.52 -4.63 -14.82
CA LEU A 462 11.28 -4.35 -13.39
C LEU A 462 12.15 -5.27 -12.51
N SER A 463 12.19 -6.57 -12.83
CA SER A 463 13.07 -7.53 -12.14
C SER A 463 14.54 -7.15 -12.31
N GLU A 464 14.96 -6.74 -13.51
CA GLU A 464 16.33 -6.29 -13.76
C GLU A 464 16.63 -4.91 -13.15
N ALA A 465 15.67 -3.99 -13.10
CA ALA A 465 15.82 -2.69 -12.41
C ALA A 465 15.85 -2.87 -10.88
N MET A 466 15.04 -3.77 -10.35
CA MET A 466 15.06 -4.15 -8.93
C MET A 466 16.29 -5.00 -8.59
N GLU A 467 16.81 -5.80 -9.54
CA GLU A 467 18.07 -6.54 -9.38
C GLU A 467 19.31 -5.62 -9.43
N THR A 468 19.21 -4.43 -10.01
CA THR A 468 20.30 -3.46 -10.11
C THR A 468 20.23 -2.33 -9.10
N ALA A 469 19.09 -2.11 -8.48
CA ALA A 469 18.96 -1.22 -7.35
C ALA A 469 19.54 -1.93 -6.11
N GLU A 470 20.86 -1.84 -5.92
CA GLU A 470 21.45 -2.09 -4.60
C GLU A 470 20.80 -1.08 -3.64
N GLU A 471 20.00 -1.54 -2.67
CA GLU A 471 19.78 -0.72 -1.50
C GLU A 471 21.16 -0.32 -0.96
N PRO A 472 21.43 0.97 -0.68
CA PRO A 472 22.70 1.38 -0.13
C PRO A 472 22.95 0.57 1.14
N GLY A 473 23.97 -0.29 1.07
CA GLY A 473 24.31 -1.19 2.15
C GLY A 473 24.45 -0.41 3.44
N THR A 474 24.01 -1.02 4.54
CA THR A 474 24.28 -0.59 5.91
C THR A 474 25.66 0.04 5.99
N PRO A 475 25.81 1.25 6.54
CA PRO A 475 27.13 1.86 6.68
C PRO A 475 28.04 0.87 7.41
N PRO A 476 29.29 0.70 6.97
CA PRO A 476 30.21 -0.26 7.56
C PRO A 476 30.35 0.03 9.04
N GLU A 477 30.25 -0.99 9.88
CA GLU A 477 30.63 -0.90 11.29
C GLU A 477 32.03 -0.33 11.35
N THR A 478 32.16 0.96 11.68
CA THR A 478 33.45 1.56 11.96
C THR A 478 33.95 0.97 13.27
N GLY A 479 34.73 -0.08 13.16
CA GLY A 479 35.52 -0.59 14.26
C GLY A 479 36.46 0.49 14.77
N THR A 480 36.02 1.23 15.77
CA THR A 480 36.88 2.17 16.51
C THR A 480 37.74 1.37 17.43
N THR A 481 38.94 0.95 16.93
CA THR A 481 40.03 0.56 17.79
C THR A 481 40.56 1.78 18.49
N LEU A 482 40.29 1.89 19.78
CA LEU A 482 40.97 2.86 20.67
C LEU A 482 42.47 2.57 20.68
N PRO A 483 43.34 3.59 20.59
CA PRO A 483 44.79 3.40 20.75
C PRO A 483 45.11 3.13 22.22
N PRO A 484 46.19 2.37 22.51
CA PRO A 484 46.59 2.05 23.87
C PRO A 484 47.09 3.30 24.58
N THR A 485 46.59 3.50 25.79
CA THR A 485 47.12 4.48 26.78
C THR A 485 48.59 4.23 27.09
N VAL A 486 49.39 5.27 26.93
CA VAL A 486 50.65 5.45 27.66
C VAL A 486 50.49 6.60 28.62
#